data_f2f544e6991b20109125e6047b76e5c2
#
_entry.id   f2f544e6991b20109125e6047b76e5c2
#
_cell.length_a   1.000
_cell.length_b   1.000
_cell.length_c   1.000
_cell.angle_alpha   90.00
_cell.angle_beta   90.00
_cell.angle_gamma   90.00
#
_symmetry.space_group_name_H-M   'P 1'
#
loop_
_entity.id
_entity.type
_entity.pdbx_description
1 polymer ?
#
loop_
_entity_poly.entity_id
_entity_poly.type
_entity_poly.pdbx_seq_one_letter_code
_entity_poly.pdbx_strand_id
1 'polypeptide(L)'
;MDNVIVPSIAAILHTISAVVWVGGMFFAYIVLRPATGPLEPAARLALWRRVFAGFFAWVFAAGVLLLITGFTLLLGGYAAGLHVHLMMAVGIIMILIFLHLYFAPWKRFRAALDAGDNIAAAAQLNHIRILVMVNLILGLITVAIGGSGRYWG
;
A
#
# COMPACT_ATOMS: atom_id res chain seq x y z
N MET A 1 -14.45 -3.43 -31.47
CA MET A 1 -13.06 -3.60 -30.96
C MET A 1 -12.84 -2.77 -29.70
N ASP A 2 -13.44 -1.59 -29.61
CA ASP A 2 -13.25 -0.67 -28.45
C ASP A 2 -13.77 -1.21 -27.11
N ASN A 3 -14.76 -2.12 -27.14
CA ASN A 3 -15.39 -2.68 -25.93
C ASN A 3 -14.49 -3.61 -25.10
N VAL A 4 -13.34 -4.05 -25.61
CA VAL A 4 -12.43 -4.96 -24.91
C VAL A 4 -11.12 -4.27 -24.50
N ILE A 5 -10.69 -3.25 -25.23
CA ILE A 5 -9.39 -2.57 -24.99
C ILE A 5 -9.37 -1.84 -23.65
N VAL A 6 -10.39 -1.02 -23.39
CA VAL A 6 -10.47 -0.22 -22.16
C VAL A 6 -10.47 -1.09 -20.90
N PRO A 7 -11.36 -2.11 -20.75
CA PRO A 7 -11.35 -2.95 -19.56
C PRO A 7 -10.05 -3.77 -19.43
N SER A 8 -9.46 -4.21 -20.55
CA SER A 8 -8.19 -4.94 -20.49
C SER A 8 -7.03 -4.09 -19.97
N ILE A 9 -6.87 -2.86 -20.47
CA ILE A 9 -5.86 -1.93 -19.98
C ILE A 9 -6.12 -1.57 -18.52
N ALA A 10 -7.36 -1.27 -18.16
CA ALA A 10 -7.72 -0.97 -16.78
C ALA A 10 -7.39 -2.13 -15.83
N ALA A 11 -7.70 -3.36 -16.20
CA ALA A 11 -7.40 -4.55 -15.42
C ALA A 11 -5.89 -4.79 -15.25
N ILE A 12 -5.10 -4.60 -16.33
CA ILE A 12 -3.63 -4.72 -16.29
C ILE A 12 -3.05 -3.69 -15.33
N LEU A 13 -3.41 -2.41 -15.48
CA LEU A 13 -2.89 -1.34 -14.63
C LEU A 13 -3.33 -1.52 -13.17
N HIS A 14 -4.56 -1.96 -12.94
CA HIS A 14 -5.08 -2.28 -11.61
C HIS A 14 -4.24 -3.36 -10.94
N THR A 15 -3.99 -4.46 -11.64
CA THR A 15 -3.21 -5.59 -11.13
C THR A 15 -1.76 -5.19 -10.85
N ILE A 16 -1.11 -4.49 -11.78
CA ILE A 16 0.28 -4.01 -11.58
C ILE A 16 0.37 -3.09 -10.36
N SER A 17 -0.58 -2.16 -10.22
CA SER A 17 -0.61 -1.24 -9.09
C SER A 17 -0.80 -1.97 -7.75
N ALA A 18 -1.67 -3.00 -7.71
CA ALA A 18 -1.85 -3.85 -6.53
C ALA A 18 -0.56 -4.61 -6.18
N VAL A 19 0.13 -5.17 -7.19
CA VAL A 19 1.41 -5.88 -6.99
C VAL A 19 2.48 -4.94 -6.45
N VAL A 20 2.62 -3.74 -7.00
CA VAL A 20 3.59 -2.73 -6.52
C VAL A 20 3.32 -2.35 -5.07
N TRP A 21 2.09 -2.08 -4.71
CA TRP A 21 1.74 -1.66 -3.35
C TRP A 21 1.85 -2.82 -2.36
N VAL A 22 1.15 -3.92 -2.58
CA VAL A 22 1.11 -5.06 -1.65
C VAL A 22 2.47 -5.77 -1.60
N GLY A 23 3.10 -6.00 -2.75
CA GLY A 23 4.43 -6.62 -2.84
C GLY A 23 5.52 -5.74 -2.18
N GLY A 24 5.45 -4.42 -2.36
CA GLY A 24 6.35 -3.50 -1.69
C GLY A 24 6.21 -3.50 -0.17
N MET A 25 4.98 -3.55 0.36
CA MET A 25 4.74 -3.72 1.80
C MET A 25 5.26 -5.07 2.31
N PHE A 26 5.02 -6.14 1.56
CA PHE A 26 5.54 -7.48 1.89
C PHE A 26 7.06 -7.46 2.00
N PHE A 27 7.74 -6.95 0.98
CA PHE A 27 9.20 -6.83 0.99
C PHE A 27 9.70 -5.99 2.17
N ALA A 28 9.12 -4.82 2.38
CA ALA A 28 9.53 -3.92 3.45
C ALA A 28 9.34 -4.53 4.85
N TYR A 29 8.23 -5.22 5.08
CA TYR A 29 7.89 -5.74 6.40
C TYR A 29 8.55 -7.10 6.69
N ILE A 30 8.53 -8.03 5.73
CA ILE A 30 8.97 -9.42 5.94
C ILE A 30 10.48 -9.57 5.69
N VAL A 31 11.02 -8.88 4.68
CA VAL A 31 12.43 -9.07 4.26
C VAL A 31 13.33 -7.95 4.78
N LEU A 32 13.00 -6.70 4.47
CA LEU A 32 13.88 -5.58 4.80
C LEU A 32 13.94 -5.28 6.31
N ARG A 33 12.79 -5.35 7.00
CA ARG A 33 12.73 -5.05 8.43
C ARG A 33 13.68 -5.90 9.27
N PRO A 34 13.70 -7.24 9.19
CA PRO A 34 14.67 -8.04 9.95
C PRO A 34 16.11 -7.80 9.48
N ALA A 35 16.34 -7.60 8.19
CA ALA A 35 17.67 -7.32 7.65
C ALA A 35 18.31 -6.02 8.20
N THR A 36 17.48 -5.05 8.62
CA THR A 36 17.98 -3.80 9.26
C THR A 36 18.24 -3.93 10.75
N GLY A 37 17.96 -5.09 11.36
CA GLY A 37 18.14 -5.32 12.80
C GLY A 37 19.57 -5.06 13.31
N PRO A 38 20.61 -5.58 12.62
CA PRO A 38 22.02 -5.40 13.03
C PRO A 38 22.55 -3.96 12.90
N LEU A 39 21.83 -3.06 12.21
CA LEU A 39 22.29 -1.68 12.03
C LEU A 39 22.21 -0.88 13.32
N GLU A 40 23.20 0.00 13.51
CA GLU A 40 23.15 1.02 14.55
C GLU A 40 21.84 1.84 14.48
N PRO A 41 21.25 2.23 15.62
CA PRO A 41 19.95 2.89 15.67
C PRO A 41 19.82 4.09 14.74
N ALA A 42 20.80 4.99 14.71
CA ALA A 42 20.77 6.17 13.85
C ALA A 42 20.85 5.81 12.36
N ALA A 43 21.71 4.86 11.98
CA ALA A 43 21.83 4.38 10.61
C ALA A 43 20.54 3.69 10.13
N ARG A 44 19.92 2.90 11.00
CA ARG A 44 18.65 2.24 10.74
C ARG A 44 17.51 3.25 10.49
N LEU A 45 17.43 4.30 11.31
CA LEU A 45 16.42 5.35 11.13
C LEU A 45 16.63 6.12 9.83
N ALA A 46 17.89 6.46 9.50
CA ALA A 46 18.23 7.13 8.25
C ALA A 46 17.91 6.27 7.03
N LEU A 47 18.15 4.96 7.09
CA LEU A 47 17.78 4.02 6.03
C LEU A 47 16.25 4.00 5.82
N TRP A 48 15.48 3.86 6.89
CA TRP A 48 14.01 3.84 6.79
C TRP A 48 13.44 5.15 6.25
N ARG A 49 14.06 6.29 6.57
CA ARG A 49 13.67 7.58 5.97
C ARG A 49 13.78 7.55 4.44
N ARG A 50 14.88 7.02 3.91
CA ARG A 50 15.10 6.92 2.46
C ARG A 50 14.15 5.92 1.80
N VAL A 51 13.99 4.75 2.41
CA VAL A 51 13.09 3.70 1.91
C VAL A 51 11.65 4.20 1.82
N PHE A 52 11.13 4.79 2.89
CA PHE A 52 9.74 5.28 2.89
C PHE A 52 9.54 6.49 1.97
N ALA A 53 10.51 7.39 1.85
CA ALA A 53 10.42 8.52 0.92
C ALA A 53 10.22 8.04 -0.52
N GLY A 54 10.98 7.04 -0.96
CA GLY A 54 10.80 6.45 -2.28
C GLY A 54 9.53 5.60 -2.38
N PHE A 55 9.30 4.72 -1.42
CA PHE A 55 8.18 3.79 -1.45
C PHE A 55 6.82 4.49 -1.42
N PHE A 56 6.64 5.51 -0.61
CA PHE A 56 5.35 6.22 -0.52
C PHE A 56 4.99 6.98 -1.80
N ALA A 57 5.97 7.43 -2.57
CA ALA A 57 5.70 8.00 -3.89
C ALA A 57 5.07 6.95 -4.83
N TRP A 58 5.60 5.72 -4.83
CA TRP A 58 5.03 4.61 -5.59
C TRP A 58 3.65 4.19 -5.08
N VAL A 59 3.44 4.19 -3.75
CA VAL A 59 2.13 3.88 -3.15
C VAL A 59 1.08 4.93 -3.54
N PHE A 60 1.43 6.22 -3.57
CA PHE A 60 0.53 7.27 -4.06
C PHE A 60 0.13 7.04 -5.52
N ALA A 61 1.12 6.80 -6.40
CA ALA A 61 0.86 6.52 -7.80
C ALA A 61 -0.02 5.27 -7.98
N ALA A 62 0.32 4.19 -7.28
CA ALA A 62 -0.46 2.95 -7.30
C ALA A 62 -1.89 3.17 -6.76
N GLY A 63 -2.06 3.90 -5.66
CA GLY A 63 -3.36 4.20 -5.07
C GLY A 63 -4.26 4.99 -6.00
N VAL A 64 -3.73 6.01 -6.67
CA VAL A 64 -4.47 6.79 -7.69
C VAL A 64 -4.87 5.90 -8.86
N LEU A 65 -3.95 5.09 -9.38
CA LEU A 65 -4.24 4.16 -10.48
C LEU A 65 -5.26 3.11 -10.08
N LEU A 66 -5.20 2.56 -8.86
CA LEU A 66 -6.18 1.61 -8.34
C LEU A 66 -7.58 2.22 -8.26
N LEU A 67 -7.71 3.47 -7.81
CA LEU A 67 -9.00 4.16 -7.79
C LEU A 67 -9.53 4.38 -9.21
N ILE A 68 -8.74 4.96 -10.10
CA ILE A 68 -9.17 5.25 -11.47
C ILE A 68 -9.58 3.96 -12.18
N THR A 69 -8.72 2.94 -12.16
CA THR A 69 -8.98 1.68 -12.86
C THR A 69 -10.10 0.88 -12.22
N GLY A 70 -10.17 0.85 -10.88
CA GLY A 70 -11.23 0.17 -10.14
C GLY A 70 -12.61 0.77 -10.44
N PHE A 71 -12.74 2.10 -10.41
CA PHE A 71 -13.98 2.78 -10.78
C PHE A 71 -14.31 2.62 -12.27
N THR A 72 -13.31 2.64 -13.15
CA THR A 72 -13.53 2.38 -14.59
C THR A 72 -14.14 0.98 -14.82
N LEU A 73 -13.60 -0.03 -14.13
CA LEU A 73 -14.08 -1.41 -14.25
C LEU A 73 -15.49 -1.58 -13.65
N LEU A 74 -15.73 -0.97 -12.50
CA LEU A 74 -17.02 -1.08 -11.80
C LEU A 74 -18.14 -0.31 -12.53
N LEU A 75 -17.93 0.99 -12.79
CA LEU A 75 -18.94 1.85 -13.41
C LEU A 75 -19.17 1.55 -14.90
N GLY A 76 -18.14 1.01 -15.57
CA GLY A 76 -18.25 0.52 -16.94
C GLY A 76 -18.99 -0.81 -17.06
N GLY A 77 -19.38 -1.43 -15.94
CA GLY A 77 -20.09 -2.72 -15.94
C GLY A 77 -19.20 -3.92 -16.30
N TYR A 78 -17.87 -3.73 -16.32
CA TYR A 78 -16.91 -4.79 -16.68
C TYR A 78 -16.56 -5.71 -15.51
N ALA A 79 -16.79 -5.25 -14.28
CA ALA A 79 -16.55 -6.01 -13.07
C ALA A 79 -17.82 -5.95 -12.20
N ALA A 80 -18.36 -7.12 -11.83
CA ALA A 80 -19.54 -7.24 -11.01
C ALA A 80 -19.41 -8.39 -10.02
N GLY A 81 -20.27 -8.41 -9.01
CA GLY A 81 -20.32 -9.46 -8.01
C GLY A 81 -19.84 -9.00 -6.62
N LEU A 82 -20.15 -9.82 -5.62
CA LEU A 82 -19.86 -9.51 -4.22
C LEU A 82 -18.36 -9.29 -3.97
N HIS A 83 -17.50 -10.09 -4.58
CA HIS A 83 -16.05 -9.97 -4.46
C HIS A 83 -15.52 -8.60 -4.90
N VAL A 84 -16.09 -8.00 -5.95
CA VAL A 84 -15.68 -6.67 -6.44
C VAL A 84 -16.01 -5.59 -5.41
N HIS A 85 -17.20 -5.64 -4.82
CA HIS A 85 -17.60 -4.70 -3.77
C HIS A 85 -16.76 -4.86 -2.50
N LEU A 86 -16.42 -6.09 -2.12
CA LEU A 86 -15.52 -6.36 -0.98
C LEU A 86 -14.11 -5.82 -1.25
N MET A 87 -13.55 -6.05 -2.44
CA MET A 87 -12.25 -5.49 -2.84
C MET A 87 -12.27 -3.97 -2.79
N MET A 88 -13.33 -3.34 -3.28
CA MET A 88 -13.49 -1.88 -3.24
C MET A 88 -13.54 -1.36 -1.81
N ALA A 89 -14.36 -1.98 -0.94
CA ALA A 89 -14.47 -1.56 0.45
C ALA A 89 -13.14 -1.67 1.19
N VAL A 90 -12.46 -2.81 1.08
CA VAL A 90 -11.15 -3.02 1.71
C VAL A 90 -10.09 -2.10 1.10
N GLY A 91 -10.09 -1.90 -0.22
CA GLY A 91 -9.18 -0.99 -0.90
C GLY A 91 -9.32 0.46 -0.44
N ILE A 92 -10.55 0.95 -0.23
CA ILE A 92 -10.80 2.29 0.33
C ILE A 92 -10.24 2.38 1.76
N ILE A 93 -10.47 1.37 2.61
CA ILE A 93 -9.91 1.33 3.96
C ILE A 93 -8.38 1.39 3.92
N MET A 94 -7.75 0.63 3.03
CA MET A 94 -6.30 0.64 2.84
C MET A 94 -5.77 2.02 2.45
N ILE A 95 -6.47 2.73 1.56
CA ILE A 95 -6.12 4.10 1.16
C ILE A 95 -6.23 5.06 2.36
N LEU A 96 -7.31 4.97 3.14
CA LEU A 96 -7.49 5.82 4.32
C LEU A 96 -6.40 5.58 5.37
N ILE A 97 -6.02 4.32 5.62
CA ILE A 97 -4.90 3.97 6.50
C ILE A 97 -3.59 4.56 5.97
N PHE A 98 -3.34 4.46 4.66
CA PHE A 98 -2.13 5.02 4.05
C PHE A 98 -2.09 6.55 4.13
N LEU A 99 -3.20 7.22 3.87
CA LEU A 99 -3.28 8.68 4.03
C LEU A 99 -3.02 9.10 5.48
N HIS A 100 -3.62 8.41 6.45
CA HIS A 100 -3.32 8.64 7.87
C HIS A 100 -1.84 8.44 8.17
N LEU A 101 -1.26 7.32 7.70
CA LEU A 101 0.17 7.03 7.87
C LEU A 101 1.05 8.15 7.31
N TYR A 102 0.75 8.62 6.11
CA TYR A 102 1.55 9.62 5.43
C TYR A 102 1.44 11.01 6.08
N PHE A 103 0.24 11.46 6.43
CA PHE A 103 0.03 12.80 6.96
C PHE A 103 0.28 12.94 8.47
N ALA A 104 0.30 11.84 9.22
CA ALA A 104 0.54 11.88 10.67
C ALA A 104 1.88 11.23 11.04
N PRO A 105 2.02 9.89 11.20
CA PRO A 105 3.27 9.33 11.72
C PRO A 105 4.48 9.55 10.80
N TRP A 106 4.33 9.53 9.48
CA TRP A 106 5.45 9.81 8.57
C TRP A 106 5.95 11.25 8.69
N LYS A 107 5.05 12.21 8.77
CA LYS A 107 5.41 13.63 8.96
C LYS A 107 6.15 13.83 10.29
N ARG A 108 5.66 13.21 11.38
CA ARG A 108 6.28 13.28 12.70
C ARG A 108 7.63 12.57 12.74
N PHE A 109 7.76 11.43 12.07
CA PHE A 109 9.02 10.70 11.94
C PHE A 109 10.11 11.57 11.30
N ARG A 110 9.81 12.23 10.19
CA ARG A 110 10.75 13.14 9.53
C ARG A 110 11.13 14.32 10.41
N ALA A 111 10.15 14.96 11.04
CA ALA A 111 10.39 16.10 11.94
C ALA A 111 11.28 15.71 13.14
N ALA A 112 11.06 14.55 13.74
CA ALA A 112 11.90 14.04 14.84
C ALA A 112 13.35 13.80 14.38
N LEU A 113 13.55 13.22 13.19
CA LEU A 113 14.88 13.04 12.62
C LEU A 113 15.59 14.37 12.32
N ASP A 114 14.87 15.34 11.78
CA ASP A 114 15.40 16.67 11.48
C ASP A 114 15.78 17.43 12.77
N ALA A 115 15.11 17.14 13.88
CA ALA A 115 15.45 17.66 15.21
C ALA A 115 16.53 16.85 15.95
N GLY A 116 17.04 15.75 15.39
CA GLY A 116 18.00 14.86 16.03
C GLY A 116 17.42 14.00 17.16
N ASP A 117 16.10 13.98 17.34
CA ASP A 117 15.40 13.17 18.36
C ASP A 117 15.19 11.74 17.87
N ASN A 118 16.20 10.91 18.06
CA ASN A 118 16.17 9.51 17.65
C ASN A 118 15.14 8.67 18.45
N ILE A 119 14.81 9.08 19.67
CA ILE A 119 13.82 8.36 20.51
C ILE A 119 12.43 8.59 19.94
N ALA A 120 12.06 9.85 19.72
CA ALA A 120 10.76 10.17 19.09
C ALA A 120 10.67 9.59 17.68
N ALA A 121 11.75 9.64 16.89
CA ALA A 121 11.79 9.02 15.56
C ALA A 121 11.55 7.51 15.63
N ALA A 122 12.18 6.79 16.55
CA ALA A 122 11.97 5.35 16.72
C ALA A 122 10.53 5.01 17.11
N ALA A 123 9.91 5.81 17.98
CA ALA A 123 8.50 5.65 18.34
C ALA A 123 7.57 5.80 17.11
N GLN A 124 7.79 6.83 16.28
CA GLN A 124 7.01 7.01 15.05
C GLN A 124 7.28 5.91 14.02
N LEU A 125 8.52 5.44 13.89
CA LEU A 125 8.85 4.30 13.03
C LEU A 125 8.07 3.04 13.45
N ASN A 126 7.94 2.79 14.75
CA ASN A 126 7.13 1.67 15.23
C ASN A 126 5.65 1.83 14.86
N HIS A 127 5.09 3.03 14.97
CA HIS A 127 3.71 3.34 14.54
C HIS A 127 3.51 3.07 13.04
N ILE A 128 4.45 3.56 12.20
CA ILE A 128 4.44 3.29 10.76
C ILE A 128 4.44 1.79 10.48
N ARG A 129 5.26 1.02 11.17
CA ARG A 129 5.35 -0.45 11.02
C ARG A 129 4.03 -1.15 11.32
N ILE A 130 3.32 -0.74 12.36
CA ILE A 130 2.00 -1.31 12.71
C ILE A 130 1.00 -1.02 11.58
N LEU A 131 0.95 0.21 11.08
CA LEU A 131 0.04 0.58 10.00
C LEU A 131 0.36 -0.13 8.69
N VAL A 132 1.65 -0.28 8.37
CA VAL A 132 2.10 -1.07 7.20
C VAL A 132 1.71 -2.55 7.35
N MET A 133 1.87 -3.13 8.54
CA MET A 133 1.45 -4.51 8.81
C MET A 133 -0.06 -4.70 8.61
N VAL A 134 -0.88 -3.82 9.18
CA VAL A 134 -2.34 -3.86 9.01
C VAL A 134 -2.70 -3.75 7.53
N ASN A 135 -2.11 -2.79 6.83
CA ASN A 135 -2.35 -2.60 5.39
C ASN A 135 -1.87 -3.79 4.55
N LEU A 136 -0.77 -4.43 4.94
CA LEU A 136 -0.28 -5.64 4.27
C LEU A 136 -1.29 -6.79 4.41
N ILE A 137 -1.81 -7.02 5.62
CA ILE A 137 -2.82 -8.07 5.86
C ILE A 137 -4.07 -7.80 5.01
N LEU A 138 -4.58 -6.57 5.04
CA LEU A 138 -5.73 -6.17 4.22
C LEU A 138 -5.44 -6.33 2.71
N GLY A 139 -4.24 -5.97 2.27
CA GLY A 139 -3.81 -6.13 0.89
C GLY A 139 -3.76 -7.59 0.44
N LEU A 140 -3.22 -8.47 1.27
CA LEU A 140 -3.19 -9.91 0.97
C LEU A 140 -4.60 -10.50 0.92
N ILE A 141 -5.50 -10.10 1.82
CA ILE A 141 -6.91 -10.47 1.79
C ILE A 141 -7.56 -9.98 0.48
N THR A 142 -7.32 -8.73 0.09
CA THR A 142 -7.87 -8.16 -1.15
C THR A 142 -7.38 -8.92 -2.38
N VAL A 143 -6.10 -9.28 -2.44
CA VAL A 143 -5.53 -10.10 -3.52
C VAL A 143 -6.17 -11.50 -3.55
N ALA A 144 -6.37 -12.12 -2.39
CA ALA A 144 -7.04 -13.42 -2.30
C ALA A 144 -8.50 -13.36 -2.77
N ILE A 145 -9.24 -12.32 -2.37
CA ILE A 145 -10.62 -12.07 -2.84
C ILE A 145 -10.64 -11.90 -4.36
N GLY A 146 -9.76 -11.06 -4.91
CA GLY A 146 -9.68 -10.80 -6.34
C GLY A 146 -9.32 -12.03 -7.17
N GLY A 147 -8.38 -12.84 -6.68
CA GLY A 147 -7.95 -14.07 -7.35
C GLY A 147 -8.99 -15.19 -7.30
N SER A 148 -9.77 -15.27 -6.21
CA SER A 148 -10.76 -16.33 -5.99
C SER A 148 -12.19 -15.96 -6.39
N GLY A 149 -12.51 -14.68 -6.44
CA GLY A 149 -13.89 -14.18 -6.57
C GLY A 149 -14.67 -14.71 -7.79
N ARG A 150 -13.97 -14.99 -8.88
CA ARG A 150 -14.56 -15.62 -10.08
C ARG A 150 -15.14 -17.02 -9.84
N TYR A 151 -14.81 -17.66 -8.71
CA TYR A 151 -15.29 -18.99 -8.34
C TYR A 151 -16.39 -18.98 -7.27
N TRP A 152 -16.87 -17.82 -6.88
CA TRP A 152 -17.87 -17.70 -5.80
C TRP A 152 -19.33 -17.88 -6.26
N GLY A 153 -19.55 -18.17 -7.52
CA GLY A 153 -20.89 -18.39 -8.10
C GLY A 153 -21.46 -17.17 -8.80
#